data_7763a53c827a636165c2ee41a9dbfe23
#
_entry.id   7763a53c827a636165c2ee41a9dbfe23
#
_cell.length_a   1.000
_cell.length_b   1.000
_cell.length_c   1.000
_cell.angle_alpha   90.00
_cell.angle_beta   90.00
_cell.angle_gamma   90.00
#
_symmetry.space_group_name_H-M   'P 1'
#
loop_
_entity.id
_entity.type
_entity.pdbx_description
1 polymer ?
#
loop_
_entity_poly.entity_id
_entity_poly.type
_entity_poly.pdbx_seq_one_letter_code
_entity_poly.pdbx_strand_id
1 'polypeptide(L)'
;MIEAGPFDQGEPYVLQPGSYFPVPYLWPNLNSVPQVGLNNQVFGVPMGKVVGGGSVVNAMFFQRAQREDYNSWAQLGATGLDFNSLLPYFKKSETFTPPDPAFAAARNISFDASVHGTSGPVQCSYSNYDYPSSGKSRN
;
A
#
# COMPACT_ATOMS: atom_id res chain seq x y z
N MET A 1 20.37 -7.85 13.78
CA MET A 1 19.83 -6.92 12.76
C MET A 1 20.92 -5.93 12.43
N ILE A 2 21.15 -5.62 11.17
CA ILE A 2 22.06 -4.57 10.71
C ILE A 2 21.20 -3.50 10.04
N GLU A 3 21.22 -2.27 10.56
CA GLU A 3 20.44 -1.14 10.05
C GLU A 3 21.30 0.13 10.15
N ALA A 4 21.30 0.96 9.12
CA ALA A 4 22.06 2.20 9.09
C ALA A 4 21.26 3.42 9.57
N GLY A 5 19.95 3.29 9.71
CA GLY A 5 19.05 4.34 10.14
C GLY A 5 18.70 4.28 11.62
N PRO A 6 18.15 5.36 12.18
CA PRO A 6 17.66 5.40 13.56
C PRO A 6 16.33 4.63 13.72
N PHE A 7 15.82 4.55 14.94
CA PHE A 7 14.40 4.32 15.18
C PHE A 7 13.61 5.58 14.85
N ASP A 8 12.36 5.41 14.37
CA ASP A 8 11.40 6.50 14.30
C ASP A 8 11.02 6.96 15.73
N GLN A 9 10.46 8.15 15.83
CA GLN A 9 10.06 8.74 17.12
C GLN A 9 8.52 8.74 17.30
N GLY A 10 7.79 7.97 16.49
CA GLY A 10 6.34 7.93 16.52
C GLY A 10 5.67 9.20 15.98
N GLU A 11 6.31 9.87 15.05
CA GLU A 11 5.80 11.12 14.49
C GLU A 11 4.50 10.91 13.69
N PRO A 12 3.64 11.94 13.64
CA PRO A 12 2.36 11.84 12.92
C PRO A 12 2.49 11.38 11.46
N TYR A 13 3.53 11.81 10.74
CA TYR A 13 3.75 11.38 9.36
C TYR A 13 4.20 9.92 9.22
N VAL A 14 4.57 9.26 10.32
CA VAL A 14 4.83 7.82 10.37
C VAL A 14 3.57 7.05 10.74
N LEU A 15 2.77 7.58 11.67
CA LEU A 15 1.67 6.86 12.30
C LEU A 15 0.30 7.14 11.70
N GLN A 16 0.10 8.31 11.06
CA GLN A 16 -1.22 8.75 10.62
C GLN A 16 -1.32 8.77 9.09
N PRO A 17 -2.27 8.00 8.51
CA PRO A 17 -2.56 8.08 7.08
C PRO A 17 -2.95 9.51 6.67
N GLY A 18 -2.46 9.94 5.50
CA GLY A 18 -2.75 11.27 4.98
C GLY A 18 -1.93 12.41 5.57
N SER A 19 -1.06 12.14 6.54
CA SER A 19 -0.11 13.13 7.03
C SER A 19 0.94 13.45 5.97
N TYR A 20 1.21 14.74 5.79
CA TYR A 20 2.07 15.21 4.70
C TYR A 20 3.57 15.18 5.05
N PHE A 21 4.37 14.91 4.03
CA PHE A 21 5.83 14.95 4.01
C PHE A 21 6.42 16.37 4.18
N PRO A 22 7.69 16.51 4.63
CA PRO A 22 8.82 15.64 4.34
C PRO A 22 9.11 14.58 5.40
N VAL A 23 9.41 13.34 4.95
CA VAL A 23 9.88 12.27 5.82
C VAL A 23 11.39 12.35 5.94
N PRO A 24 11.97 12.58 7.13
CA PRO A 24 13.42 12.72 7.30
C PRO A 24 14.17 11.39 7.17
N TYR A 25 13.46 10.28 7.15
CA TYR A 25 14.01 8.93 7.16
C TYR A 25 14.29 8.37 5.77
N LEU A 26 14.75 9.17 4.84
CA LEU A 26 15.13 8.72 3.51
C LEU A 26 16.65 8.71 3.33
N TRP A 27 17.14 7.76 2.54
CA TRP A 27 18.52 7.82 2.07
C TRP A 27 18.68 9.05 1.18
N PRO A 28 19.66 9.91 1.44
CA PRO A 28 19.92 11.05 0.59
C PRO A 28 20.54 10.61 -0.75
N ASN A 29 20.17 11.31 -1.83
CA ASN A 29 20.83 11.19 -3.13
C ASN A 29 20.85 9.79 -3.77
N LEU A 30 19.88 8.92 -3.42
CA LEU A 30 19.69 7.68 -4.14
C LEU A 30 19.03 7.96 -5.49
N ASN A 31 19.78 7.73 -6.56
CA ASN A 31 19.31 7.93 -7.92
C ASN A 31 19.57 6.69 -8.76
N SER A 32 18.71 6.44 -9.74
CA SER A 32 18.97 5.44 -10.76
C SER A 32 20.18 5.83 -11.62
N VAL A 33 20.77 4.86 -12.29
CA VAL A 33 21.60 5.17 -13.46
C VAL A 33 20.73 5.75 -14.57
N PRO A 34 21.30 6.48 -15.55
CA PRO A 34 20.56 6.94 -16.71
C PRO A 34 19.83 5.80 -17.40
N GLN A 35 18.53 5.95 -17.62
CA GLN A 35 17.67 4.92 -18.21
C GLN A 35 17.59 5.15 -19.72
N VAL A 36 18.29 4.33 -20.50
CA VAL A 36 18.39 4.48 -21.97
C VAL A 36 17.00 4.46 -22.62
N GLY A 37 16.11 3.56 -22.19
CA GLY A 37 14.73 3.46 -22.70
C GLY A 37 13.82 4.65 -22.34
N LEU A 38 14.28 5.55 -21.45
CA LEU A 38 13.57 6.75 -21.00
C LEU A 38 14.38 8.01 -21.30
N ASN A 39 15.02 8.06 -22.45
CA ASN A 39 15.80 9.21 -22.91
C ASN A 39 16.92 9.61 -21.92
N ASN A 40 17.60 8.65 -21.33
CA ASN A 40 18.66 8.83 -20.33
C ASN A 40 18.22 9.59 -19.06
N GLN A 41 16.93 9.61 -18.75
CA GLN A 41 16.46 10.22 -17.51
C GLN A 41 17.00 9.48 -16.29
N VAL A 42 17.28 10.26 -15.24
CA VAL A 42 17.69 9.80 -13.92
C VAL A 42 16.53 10.04 -12.96
N PHE A 43 16.14 9.01 -12.22
CA PHE A 43 15.04 9.08 -11.25
C PHE A 43 15.57 8.95 -9.84
N GLY A 44 15.02 9.75 -8.93
CA GLY A 44 15.19 9.54 -7.50
C GLY A 44 14.55 8.22 -7.07
N VAL A 45 15.27 7.45 -6.26
CA VAL A 45 14.77 6.18 -5.69
C VAL A 45 14.54 6.40 -4.19
N PRO A 46 13.33 6.80 -3.78
CA PRO A 46 13.05 7.00 -2.36
C PRO A 46 13.12 5.66 -1.62
N MET A 47 14.00 5.58 -0.64
CA MET A 47 14.20 4.38 0.18
C MET A 47 14.37 4.79 1.64
N GLY A 48 13.70 4.09 2.54
CA GLY A 48 13.80 4.34 3.98
C GLY A 48 15.19 4.07 4.53
N LYS A 49 15.68 4.99 5.37
CA LYS A 49 16.87 4.85 6.20
C LYS A 49 16.44 4.94 7.66
N VAL A 50 15.80 3.89 8.13
CA VAL A 50 15.18 3.81 9.46
C VAL A 50 14.96 2.35 9.81
N VAL A 51 14.95 2.00 11.08
CA VAL A 51 14.62 0.64 11.51
C VAL A 51 13.21 0.28 11.01
N GLY A 52 13.14 -0.73 10.13
CA GLY A 52 11.89 -1.09 9.43
C GLY A 52 11.85 -0.65 7.96
N GLY A 53 12.74 0.27 7.54
CA GLY A 53 12.86 0.66 6.13
C GLY A 53 11.55 1.10 5.48
N GLY A 54 11.15 0.45 4.38
CA GLY A 54 9.91 0.73 3.66
C GLY A 54 8.63 0.45 4.44
N SER A 55 8.67 -0.34 5.53
CA SER A 55 7.48 -0.52 6.39
C SER A 55 7.20 0.70 7.26
N VAL A 56 8.19 1.57 7.48
CA VAL A 56 8.04 2.86 8.17
C VAL A 56 7.80 3.99 7.18
N VAL A 57 8.48 3.95 6.03
CA VAL A 57 8.39 4.98 4.99
C VAL A 57 7.64 4.43 3.78
N ASN A 58 6.36 4.64 3.74
CA ASN A 58 5.48 4.22 2.64
C ASN A 58 4.27 5.15 2.54
N ALA A 59 3.41 4.94 1.57
CA ALA A 59 2.19 5.72 1.38
C ALA A 59 0.94 5.06 2.01
N MET A 60 1.13 4.03 2.83
CA MET A 60 0.07 3.30 3.55
C MET A 60 -1.00 2.69 2.64
N PHE A 61 -0.71 2.48 1.37
CA PHE A 61 -1.58 1.70 0.50
C PHE A 61 -1.51 0.22 0.87
N PHE A 62 -2.67 -0.36 1.14
CA PHE A 62 -2.80 -1.79 1.37
C PHE A 62 -3.82 -2.35 0.38
N GLN A 63 -3.32 -3.08 -0.62
CA GLN A 63 -4.14 -3.66 -1.68
C GLN A 63 -3.64 -5.04 -2.05
N ARG A 64 -4.50 -5.81 -2.67
CA ARG A 64 -4.16 -7.11 -3.26
C ARG A 64 -4.08 -6.96 -4.78
N ALA A 65 -3.24 -7.76 -5.41
CA ALA A 65 -3.24 -7.93 -6.84
C ALA A 65 -4.55 -8.58 -7.33
N GLN A 66 -4.78 -8.60 -8.62
CA GLN A 66 -5.93 -9.27 -9.20
C GLN A 66 -5.79 -10.79 -9.03
N ARG A 67 -6.92 -11.48 -9.06
CA ARG A 67 -6.96 -12.95 -8.94
C ARG A 67 -6.06 -13.63 -9.98
N GLU A 68 -6.06 -13.11 -11.19
CA GLU A 68 -5.32 -13.64 -12.33
C GLU A 68 -3.80 -13.55 -12.13
N ASP A 69 -3.32 -12.54 -11.42
CA ASP A 69 -1.89 -12.40 -11.11
C ASP A 69 -1.40 -13.58 -10.25
N TYR A 70 -2.15 -13.92 -9.20
CA TYR A 70 -1.82 -15.09 -8.34
C TYR A 70 -2.00 -16.42 -9.10
N ASN A 71 -3.05 -16.56 -9.89
CA ASN A 71 -3.30 -17.75 -10.68
C ASN A 71 -2.17 -17.98 -11.69
N SER A 72 -1.59 -16.91 -12.24
CA SER A 72 -0.44 -16.99 -13.13
C SER A 72 0.80 -17.59 -12.45
N TRP A 73 1.01 -17.29 -11.17
CA TRP A 73 2.12 -17.90 -10.42
C TRP A 73 1.95 -19.42 -10.30
N ALA A 74 0.72 -19.88 -10.01
CA ALA A 74 0.44 -21.32 -9.96
C ALA A 74 0.65 -21.99 -11.34
N GLN A 75 0.24 -21.33 -12.43
CA GLN A 75 0.45 -21.81 -13.78
C GLN A 75 1.95 -21.90 -14.15
N LEU A 76 2.78 -21.02 -13.61
CA LEU A 76 4.24 -21.05 -13.77
C LEU A 76 4.93 -22.07 -12.86
N GLY A 77 4.17 -22.89 -12.11
CA GLY A 77 4.68 -23.99 -11.29
C GLY A 77 4.75 -23.68 -9.79
N ALA A 78 4.35 -22.48 -9.33
CA ALA A 78 4.29 -22.16 -7.91
C ALA A 78 2.99 -22.71 -7.28
N THR A 79 2.91 -24.02 -7.12
CA THR A 79 1.74 -24.72 -6.58
C THR A 79 1.33 -24.19 -5.21
N GLY A 80 0.04 -23.91 -5.03
CA GLY A 80 -0.51 -23.38 -3.78
C GLY A 80 -0.40 -21.85 -3.65
N LEU A 81 0.10 -21.14 -4.65
CA LEU A 81 0.13 -19.67 -4.70
C LEU A 81 -0.96 -19.09 -5.61
N ASP A 82 -1.97 -19.87 -5.99
CA ASP A 82 -3.18 -19.33 -6.60
C ASP A 82 -4.01 -18.51 -5.63
N PHE A 83 -4.91 -17.69 -6.15
CA PHE A 83 -5.73 -16.79 -5.34
C PHE A 83 -6.54 -17.52 -4.26
N ASN A 84 -7.15 -18.66 -4.59
CA ASN A 84 -8.01 -19.39 -3.64
C ASN A 84 -7.19 -19.98 -2.48
N SER A 85 -6.00 -20.48 -2.77
CA SER A 85 -5.06 -21.00 -1.76
C SER A 85 -4.53 -19.88 -0.86
N LEU A 86 -4.34 -18.67 -1.38
CA LEU A 86 -3.84 -17.51 -0.63
C LEU A 86 -4.93 -16.75 0.14
N LEU A 87 -6.19 -16.82 -0.29
CA LEU A 87 -7.28 -16.04 0.29
C LEU A 87 -7.45 -16.21 1.81
N PRO A 88 -7.34 -17.42 2.40
CA PRO A 88 -7.40 -17.56 3.86
C PRO A 88 -6.31 -16.79 4.59
N TYR A 89 -5.12 -16.67 4.00
CA TYR A 89 -3.99 -15.96 4.59
C TYR A 89 -4.15 -14.44 4.42
N PHE A 90 -4.69 -13.97 3.31
CA PHE A 90 -5.07 -12.57 3.16
C PHE A 90 -6.09 -12.16 4.22
N LYS A 91 -7.13 -12.97 4.42
CA LYS A 91 -8.12 -12.72 5.47
C LYS A 91 -7.52 -12.76 6.87
N LYS A 92 -6.58 -13.67 7.12
CA LYS A 92 -5.89 -13.77 8.41
C LYS A 92 -5.02 -12.55 8.71
N SER A 93 -4.48 -11.88 7.71
CA SER A 93 -3.55 -10.75 7.88
C SER A 93 -4.26 -9.43 8.19
N GLU A 94 -5.54 -9.27 7.85
CA GLU A 94 -6.22 -7.99 7.90
C GLU A 94 -7.44 -7.94 8.84
N THR A 95 -7.73 -6.74 9.30
CA THR A 95 -9.04 -6.34 9.81
C THR A 95 -9.57 -5.24 8.92
N PHE A 96 -10.60 -5.55 8.13
CA PHE A 96 -11.22 -4.61 7.21
C PHE A 96 -12.35 -3.84 7.88
N THR A 97 -12.28 -2.52 7.81
CA THR A 97 -13.36 -1.61 8.22
C THR A 97 -14.11 -1.13 6.98
N PRO A 98 -15.39 -1.48 6.82
CA PRO A 98 -16.20 -0.98 5.72
C PRO A 98 -16.27 0.56 5.69
N PRO A 99 -16.44 1.16 4.50
CA PRO A 99 -16.66 2.60 4.41
C PRO A 99 -18.00 3.00 5.05
N ASP A 100 -18.11 4.26 5.45
CA ASP A 100 -19.40 4.84 5.84
C ASP A 100 -20.45 4.62 4.73
N PRO A 101 -21.68 4.13 5.04
CA PRO A 101 -22.66 3.81 4.02
C PRO A 101 -23.07 5.00 3.15
N ALA A 102 -23.18 6.21 3.71
CA ALA A 102 -23.53 7.41 2.95
C ALA A 102 -22.40 7.81 2.00
N PHE A 103 -21.15 7.73 2.48
CA PHE A 103 -19.96 7.96 1.66
C PHE A 103 -19.86 6.94 0.53
N ALA A 104 -20.07 5.65 0.83
CA ALA A 104 -20.03 4.58 -0.16
C ALA A 104 -21.07 4.79 -1.26
N ALA A 105 -22.31 5.13 -0.89
CA ALA A 105 -23.38 5.43 -1.84
C ALA A 105 -23.06 6.65 -2.71
N ALA A 106 -22.57 7.73 -2.12
CA ALA A 106 -22.20 8.95 -2.83
C ALA A 106 -21.04 8.76 -3.83
N ARG A 107 -20.21 7.74 -3.63
CA ARG A 107 -19.00 7.46 -4.43
C ARG A 107 -19.11 6.19 -5.27
N ASN A 108 -20.26 5.54 -5.24
CA ASN A 108 -20.49 4.26 -5.92
C ASN A 108 -19.43 3.21 -5.54
N ILE A 109 -19.04 3.16 -4.26
CA ILE A 109 -18.09 2.18 -3.73
C ILE A 109 -18.84 0.88 -3.46
N SER A 110 -18.33 -0.21 -4.01
CA SER A 110 -18.78 -1.56 -3.70
C SER A 110 -17.61 -2.42 -3.25
N PHE A 111 -17.87 -3.37 -2.37
CA PHE A 111 -16.88 -4.35 -1.91
C PHE A 111 -17.56 -5.67 -1.57
N ASP A 112 -16.80 -6.75 -1.62
CA ASP A 112 -17.25 -8.08 -1.21
C ASP A 112 -16.67 -8.40 0.17
N ALA A 113 -17.49 -8.33 1.20
CA ALA A 113 -17.06 -8.63 2.58
C ALA A 113 -16.54 -10.06 2.75
N SER A 114 -16.97 -11.01 1.89
CA SER A 114 -16.57 -12.42 2.01
C SER A 114 -15.07 -12.64 1.76
N VAL A 115 -14.40 -11.73 1.03
CA VAL A 115 -12.97 -11.83 0.74
C VAL A 115 -12.10 -11.06 1.74
N HIS A 116 -12.70 -10.35 2.69
CA HIS A 116 -12.00 -9.57 3.70
C HIS A 116 -11.88 -10.29 5.05
N GLY A 117 -10.83 -9.96 5.80
CA GLY A 117 -10.61 -10.41 7.17
C GLY A 117 -11.22 -9.46 8.20
N THR A 118 -11.42 -9.95 9.41
CA THR A 118 -12.10 -9.22 10.50
C THR A 118 -11.29 -9.18 11.81
N SER A 119 -10.11 -9.80 11.85
CA SER A 119 -9.36 -9.97 13.10
C SER A 119 -7.84 -10.03 12.94
N GLY A 120 -7.33 -9.71 11.76
CA GLY A 120 -5.90 -9.67 11.51
C GLY A 120 -5.25 -8.37 12.01
N PRO A 121 -3.90 -8.35 12.11
CA PRO A 121 -3.17 -7.22 12.68
C PRO A 121 -3.18 -5.96 11.78
N VAL A 122 -3.32 -6.10 10.47
CA VAL A 122 -3.30 -4.97 9.55
C VAL A 122 -4.70 -4.34 9.47
N GLN A 123 -4.82 -3.10 9.95
CA GLN A 123 -6.06 -2.35 9.86
C GLN A 123 -6.15 -1.72 8.47
N CYS A 124 -7.17 -2.08 7.70
CA CYS A 124 -7.40 -1.52 6.37
C CYS A 124 -8.84 -1.02 6.21
N SER A 125 -8.98 0.05 5.45
CA SER A 125 -10.27 0.69 5.17
C SER A 125 -10.23 1.44 3.86
N TYR A 126 -11.38 1.82 3.33
CA TYR A 126 -11.46 2.89 2.34
C TYR A 126 -11.16 4.24 3.01
N SER A 127 -10.60 5.17 2.24
CA SER A 127 -10.60 6.57 2.65
C SER A 127 -12.04 7.06 2.75
N ASN A 128 -12.42 7.64 3.89
CA ASN A 128 -13.73 8.29 4.05
C ASN A 128 -13.67 9.78 3.70
N TYR A 129 -12.65 10.20 2.97
CA TYR A 129 -12.45 11.58 2.54
C TYR A 129 -11.93 11.63 1.11
N ASP A 130 -12.51 12.52 0.32
CA ASP A 130 -12.03 12.89 -1.01
C ASP A 130 -11.64 14.36 -1.05
N TYR A 131 -10.53 14.64 -1.73
CA TYR A 131 -10.20 16.02 -2.05
C TYR A 131 -11.25 16.60 -3.01
N PRO A 132 -11.66 17.87 -2.83
CA PRO A 132 -12.66 18.50 -3.69
C PRO A 132 -12.35 18.47 -5.20
N SER A 133 -11.06 18.39 -5.54
CA SER A 133 -10.58 18.29 -6.91
C SER A 133 -10.80 16.91 -7.53
N SER A 134 -10.87 15.84 -6.75
CA SER A 134 -11.03 14.48 -7.26
C SER A 134 -12.47 14.15 -7.71
N GLY A 135 -13.46 14.93 -7.27
CA GLY A 135 -14.86 14.79 -7.65
C GLY A 135 -15.26 15.44 -8.98
N LYS A 136 -14.37 16.23 -9.61
CA LYS A 136 -14.69 16.98 -10.85
C LYS A 136 -14.41 16.24 -12.16
N SER A 137 -13.85 15.05 -12.13
CA SER A 137 -13.45 14.31 -13.34
C SER A 137 -14.45 13.26 -13.84
N ARG A 138 -15.71 13.32 -13.36
CA ARG A 138 -16.76 12.34 -13.72
C ARG A 138 -18.01 13.00 -14.33
N ASN A 139 -17.83 13.98 -15.21
CA ASN A 139 -18.88 14.43 -16.12
C ASN A 139 -18.47 14.15 -17.55
#